data_040e2e7db093798256dac548a79cb135
#
_entry.id   040e2e7db093798256dac548a79cb135
#
_cell.length_a   1.000
_cell.length_b   1.000
_cell.length_c   1.000
_cell.angle_alpha   90.00
_cell.angle_beta   90.00
_cell.angle_gamma   90.00
#
_symmetry.space_group_name_H-M   'P 1'
#
loop_
_entity.id
_entity.type
_entity.pdbx_description
1 polymer ?
#
loop_
_entity_poly.entity_id
_entity_poly.type
_entity_poly.pdbx_seq_one_letter_code
_entity_poly.pdbx_strand_id
1 'polypeptide(L)'
;MRILTLPGVFQPRSDTWLLADGLREQTLPPRAAVLDLCTGSGALAICAARRGARDVTAVDVSRRAVWTVRLNARLAGVRVRAVRGDLFAAVAGRRFDAIVSNPPYVPAPEAELPRRGARRAWDAGLDGRALLDRICAQAPAHLRPGGVVLLVHSSVCGTERTLELLRAGGLEAEVVARHRGPLGPLLRDRVEALEARGLLERGRREEEVVVVRGRAPARTGRARAPNGAAPAAR
;
A
#
# COMPACT_ATOMS: atom_id res chain seq x y z
N MET A 1 -10.18 -6.83 16.01
CA MET A 1 -8.88 -7.57 16.06
C MET A 1 -7.95 -6.85 17.04
N ARG A 2 -7.35 -7.57 17.97
CA ARG A 2 -6.39 -6.99 18.91
C ARG A 2 -5.00 -7.00 18.25
N ILE A 3 -4.36 -5.85 18.08
CA ILE A 3 -3.03 -5.69 17.49
C ILE A 3 -2.13 -5.06 18.54
N LEU A 4 -1.01 -5.70 18.84
CA LEU A 4 0.02 -5.16 19.72
C LEU A 4 0.97 -4.28 18.89
N THR A 5 1.52 -3.24 19.50
CA THR A 5 2.55 -2.39 18.88
C THR A 5 3.72 -2.22 19.83
N LEU A 6 4.93 -2.52 19.38
CA LEU A 6 6.14 -2.22 20.12
C LEU A 6 6.47 -0.72 20.03
N PRO A 7 7.19 -0.16 21.00
CA PRO A 7 7.63 1.24 20.95
C PRO A 7 8.33 1.58 19.63
N GLY A 8 7.88 2.66 18.97
CA GLY A 8 8.41 3.12 17.68
C GLY A 8 7.88 2.36 16.45
N VAL A 9 6.89 1.48 16.61
CA VAL A 9 6.11 0.89 15.52
C VAL A 9 4.80 1.66 15.40
N PHE A 10 4.35 1.91 14.15
CA PHE A 10 3.10 2.60 13.89
C PHE A 10 1.90 1.81 14.42
N GLN A 11 1.06 2.45 15.20
CA GLN A 11 -0.20 1.88 15.66
C GLN A 11 -1.26 2.07 14.57
N PRO A 12 -1.97 1.01 14.16
CA PRO A 12 -3.05 1.12 13.19
C PRO A 12 -4.10 2.15 13.61
N ARG A 13 -4.47 3.04 12.71
CA ARG A 13 -5.48 4.08 12.89
C ARG A 13 -6.61 3.91 11.87
N SER A 14 -7.49 4.91 11.77
CA SER A 14 -8.63 4.93 10.85
C SER A 14 -8.21 4.70 9.39
N ASP A 15 -7.11 5.26 8.94
CA ASP A 15 -6.52 5.07 7.61
C ASP A 15 -6.19 3.60 7.33
N THR A 16 -5.55 2.92 8.29
CA THR A 16 -5.24 1.49 8.16
C THR A 16 -6.51 0.65 8.04
N TRP A 17 -7.55 0.99 8.79
CA TRP A 17 -8.82 0.25 8.74
C TRP A 17 -9.61 0.56 7.48
N LEU A 18 -9.60 1.80 6.99
CA LEU A 18 -10.17 2.17 5.68
C LEU A 18 -9.52 1.35 4.55
N LEU A 19 -8.19 1.20 4.58
CA LEU A 19 -7.46 0.37 3.62
C LEU A 19 -7.79 -1.13 3.79
N ALA A 20 -7.93 -1.61 5.03
CA ALA A 20 -8.33 -3.00 5.28
C ALA A 20 -9.71 -3.31 4.73
N ASP A 21 -10.65 -2.35 4.82
CA ASP A 21 -11.99 -2.48 4.22
C ASP A 21 -11.90 -2.46 2.69
N GLY A 22 -11.12 -1.55 2.09
CA GLY A 22 -10.84 -1.56 0.66
C GLY A 22 -10.24 -2.89 0.16
N LEU A 23 -9.37 -3.52 0.95
CA LEU A 23 -8.86 -4.86 0.63
C LEU A 23 -9.95 -5.94 0.74
N ARG A 24 -10.88 -5.82 1.68
CA ARG A 24 -12.00 -6.76 1.84
C ARG A 24 -12.93 -6.77 0.63
N GLU A 25 -13.11 -5.67 -0.04
CA GLU A 25 -13.94 -5.53 -1.24
C GLU A 25 -13.28 -6.12 -2.50
N GLN A 26 -11.98 -6.43 -2.45
CA GLN A 26 -11.32 -7.03 -3.60
C GLN A 26 -11.63 -8.53 -3.70
N THR A 27 -12.02 -8.96 -4.89
CA THR A 27 -12.12 -10.39 -5.24
C THR A 27 -10.71 -10.91 -5.52
N LEU A 28 -10.14 -11.61 -4.57
CA LEU A 28 -8.84 -12.24 -4.72
C LEU A 28 -9.00 -13.73 -5.09
N PRO A 29 -8.08 -14.30 -5.87
CA PRO A 29 -8.12 -15.72 -6.18
C PRO A 29 -7.95 -16.59 -4.93
N PRO A 30 -8.43 -17.83 -4.93
CA PRO A 30 -8.16 -18.77 -3.85
C PRO A 30 -6.64 -18.87 -3.61
N ARG A 31 -6.22 -18.85 -2.33
CA ARG A 31 -4.81 -18.91 -1.94
C ARG A 31 -3.96 -17.75 -2.45
N ALA A 32 -4.56 -16.57 -2.62
CA ALA A 32 -3.90 -15.37 -3.11
C ALA A 32 -2.54 -15.11 -2.44
N ALA A 33 -1.59 -14.60 -3.24
CA ALA A 33 -0.34 -14.03 -2.76
C ALA A 33 -0.54 -12.54 -2.48
N VAL A 34 -0.34 -12.11 -1.23
CA VAL A 34 -0.53 -10.72 -0.80
C VAL A 34 0.77 -10.16 -0.22
N LEU A 35 1.11 -8.96 -0.63
CA LEU A 35 2.24 -8.18 -0.12
C LEU A 35 1.73 -6.98 0.68
N ASP A 36 2.19 -6.83 1.92
CA ASP A 36 1.97 -5.66 2.76
C ASP A 36 3.30 -4.90 2.91
N LEU A 37 3.39 -3.74 2.27
CA LEU A 37 4.57 -2.86 2.31
C LEU A 37 4.40 -1.80 3.40
N CYS A 38 5.51 -1.45 4.07
CA CYS A 38 5.51 -0.56 5.22
C CYS A 38 4.56 -1.09 6.31
N THR A 39 4.61 -2.39 6.54
CA THR A 39 3.61 -3.17 7.27
C THR A 39 3.39 -2.74 8.73
N GLY A 40 4.38 -2.08 9.35
CA GLY A 40 4.32 -1.63 10.74
C GLY A 40 4.00 -2.78 11.70
N SER A 41 2.80 -2.76 12.29
CA SER A 41 2.33 -3.81 13.21
C SER A 41 1.85 -5.09 12.54
N GLY A 42 1.72 -5.13 11.20
CA GLY A 42 1.21 -6.27 10.45
C GLY A 42 -0.31 -6.34 10.35
N ALA A 43 -1.02 -5.27 10.67
CA ALA A 43 -2.49 -5.27 10.70
C ALA A 43 -3.09 -5.69 9.36
N LEU A 44 -2.61 -5.12 8.25
CA LEU A 44 -3.09 -5.43 6.90
C LEU A 44 -2.72 -6.85 6.47
N ALA A 45 -1.48 -7.28 6.72
CA ALA A 45 -1.04 -8.65 6.45
C ALA A 45 -1.90 -9.70 7.18
N ILE A 46 -2.21 -9.45 8.46
CA ILE A 46 -3.06 -10.34 9.26
C ILE A 46 -4.50 -10.33 8.75
N CYS A 47 -5.03 -9.15 8.35
CA CYS A 47 -6.34 -9.06 7.70
C CYS A 47 -6.39 -9.90 6.42
N ALA A 48 -5.37 -9.82 5.56
CA ALA A 48 -5.27 -10.61 4.33
C ALA A 48 -5.23 -12.12 4.63
N ALA A 49 -4.39 -12.54 5.58
CA ALA A 49 -4.26 -13.95 5.97
C ALA A 49 -5.58 -14.53 6.53
N ARG A 50 -6.29 -13.78 7.37
CA ARG A 50 -7.60 -14.18 7.92
C ARG A 50 -8.70 -14.29 6.85
N ARG A 51 -8.54 -13.62 5.72
CA ARG A 51 -9.45 -13.71 4.56
C ARG A 51 -9.11 -14.86 3.61
N GLY A 52 -8.15 -15.70 3.97
CA GLY A 52 -7.81 -16.90 3.20
C GLY A 52 -6.63 -16.72 2.25
N ALA A 53 -5.96 -15.56 2.23
CA ALA A 53 -4.68 -15.45 1.55
C ALA A 53 -3.66 -16.40 2.19
N ARG A 54 -2.99 -17.23 1.38
CA ARG A 54 -2.09 -18.26 1.92
C ARG A 54 -0.61 -17.93 1.79
N ASP A 55 -0.25 -17.02 0.90
CA ASP A 55 1.11 -16.53 0.72
C ASP A 55 1.14 -15.03 1.07
N VAL A 56 1.14 -14.73 2.36
CA VAL A 56 1.18 -13.35 2.83
C VAL A 56 2.60 -12.99 3.23
N THR A 57 3.14 -11.93 2.59
CA THR A 57 4.44 -11.37 2.90
C THR A 57 4.28 -9.94 3.41
N ALA A 58 4.91 -9.64 4.54
CA ALA A 58 4.92 -8.32 5.17
C ALA A 58 6.34 -7.77 5.19
N VAL A 59 6.53 -6.56 4.65
CA VAL A 59 7.85 -5.92 4.51
C VAL A 59 7.90 -4.63 5.29
N ASP A 60 8.98 -4.45 6.05
CA ASP A 60 9.29 -3.19 6.73
C ASP A 60 10.81 -3.04 6.89
N VAL A 61 11.30 -1.82 6.86
CA VAL A 61 12.72 -1.50 7.10
C VAL A 61 13.09 -1.61 8.59
N SER A 62 12.10 -1.54 9.48
CA SER A 62 12.24 -1.59 10.93
C SER A 62 12.34 -3.03 11.45
N ARG A 63 13.42 -3.36 12.17
CA ARG A 63 13.51 -4.65 12.89
C ARG A 63 12.37 -4.82 13.90
N ARG A 64 11.98 -3.74 14.58
CA ARG A 64 10.88 -3.77 15.57
C ARG A 64 9.54 -4.08 14.90
N ALA A 65 9.26 -3.50 13.73
CA ALA A 65 8.06 -3.80 12.96
C ALA A 65 8.03 -5.29 12.57
N VAL A 66 9.11 -5.83 12.02
CA VAL A 66 9.21 -7.26 11.67
C VAL A 66 8.96 -8.18 12.87
N TRP A 67 9.52 -7.86 14.04
CA TRP A 67 9.23 -8.60 15.27
C TRP A 67 7.76 -8.48 15.71
N THR A 68 7.19 -7.27 15.61
CA THR A 68 5.79 -7.02 15.94
C THR A 68 4.85 -7.83 15.04
N VAL A 69 5.12 -7.87 13.72
CA VAL A 69 4.36 -8.70 12.76
C VAL A 69 4.39 -10.17 13.16
N ARG A 70 5.56 -10.72 13.48
CA ARG A 70 5.71 -12.13 13.87
C ARG A 70 4.91 -12.45 15.13
N LEU A 71 4.98 -11.58 16.13
CA LEU A 71 4.22 -11.74 17.37
C LEU A 71 2.71 -11.69 17.09
N ASN A 72 2.25 -10.66 16.38
CA ASN A 72 0.83 -10.49 16.07
C ASN A 72 0.28 -11.61 15.19
N ALA A 73 1.03 -12.09 14.19
CA ALA A 73 0.64 -13.19 13.34
C ALA A 73 0.48 -14.50 14.16
N ARG A 74 1.43 -14.76 15.09
CA ARG A 74 1.35 -15.90 16.02
C ARG A 74 0.11 -15.81 16.92
N LEU A 75 -0.13 -14.64 17.54
CA LEU A 75 -1.31 -14.42 18.39
C LEU A 75 -2.63 -14.51 17.62
N ALA A 76 -2.61 -14.14 16.34
CA ALA A 76 -3.77 -14.24 15.46
C ALA A 76 -4.01 -15.65 14.88
N GLY A 77 -3.09 -16.60 15.10
CA GLY A 77 -3.15 -17.95 14.55
C GLY A 77 -3.00 -18.01 13.01
N VAL A 78 -2.31 -17.02 12.41
CA VAL A 78 -2.13 -16.93 10.95
C VAL A 78 -0.66 -17.00 10.54
N ARG A 79 -0.41 -17.39 9.29
CA ARG A 79 0.94 -17.43 8.72
C ARG A 79 1.20 -16.16 7.92
N VAL A 80 2.25 -15.41 8.32
CA VAL A 80 2.75 -14.22 7.62
C VAL A 80 4.27 -14.31 7.56
N ARG A 81 4.83 -14.18 6.37
CA ARG A 81 6.27 -14.08 6.16
C ARG A 81 6.71 -12.63 6.39
N ALA A 82 7.24 -12.34 7.57
CA ALA A 82 7.77 -11.01 7.91
C ALA A 82 9.23 -10.88 7.49
N VAL A 83 9.50 -9.94 6.59
CA VAL A 83 10.81 -9.68 5.97
C VAL A 83 11.27 -8.26 6.27
N ARG A 84 12.54 -8.12 6.69
CA ARG A 84 13.14 -6.80 6.81
C ARG A 84 13.73 -6.37 5.47
N GLY A 85 13.34 -5.20 4.97
CA GLY A 85 13.90 -4.65 3.74
C GLY A 85 13.22 -3.34 3.32
N ASP A 86 13.75 -2.74 2.27
CA ASP A 86 13.23 -1.51 1.70
C ASP A 86 12.31 -1.83 0.53
N LEU A 87 11.00 -1.65 0.75
CA LEU A 87 9.94 -1.84 -0.24
C LEU A 87 10.13 -3.16 -1.05
N PHE A 88 10.08 -3.07 -2.37
CA PHE A 88 10.14 -4.22 -3.27
C PHE A 88 11.51 -4.90 -3.35
N ALA A 89 12.59 -4.23 -2.94
CA ALA A 89 13.91 -4.86 -2.90
C ALA A 89 13.95 -6.12 -2.02
N ALA A 90 13.10 -6.17 -0.99
CA ALA A 90 12.95 -7.32 -0.10
C ALA A 90 12.25 -8.53 -0.75
N VAL A 91 11.62 -8.34 -1.90
CA VAL A 91 10.79 -9.34 -2.61
C VAL A 91 11.09 -9.36 -4.12
N ALA A 92 12.32 -9.06 -4.50
CA ALA A 92 12.74 -9.01 -5.89
C ALA A 92 12.33 -10.29 -6.66
N GLY A 93 11.82 -10.10 -7.87
CA GLY A 93 11.37 -11.20 -8.76
C GLY A 93 10.03 -11.84 -8.37
N ARG A 94 9.41 -11.45 -7.24
CA ARG A 94 8.10 -11.99 -6.85
C ARG A 94 6.97 -11.13 -7.41
N ARG A 95 5.84 -11.80 -7.69
CA ARG A 95 4.59 -11.15 -8.11
C ARG A 95 3.43 -11.57 -7.23
N PHE A 96 2.49 -10.64 -7.02
CA PHE A 96 1.40 -10.77 -6.05
C PHE A 96 0.04 -10.55 -6.71
N ASP A 97 -0.99 -11.14 -6.15
CA ASP A 97 -2.39 -10.90 -6.53
C ASP A 97 -2.91 -9.60 -5.91
N ALA A 98 -2.39 -9.24 -4.72
CA ALA A 98 -2.65 -7.94 -4.13
C ALA A 98 -1.38 -7.39 -3.45
N ILE A 99 -1.17 -6.09 -3.59
CA ILE A 99 -0.18 -5.31 -2.87
C ILE A 99 -0.97 -4.28 -2.06
N VAL A 100 -0.71 -4.18 -0.77
CA VAL A 100 -1.33 -3.16 0.10
C VAL A 100 -0.23 -2.35 0.77
N SER A 101 -0.46 -1.07 0.97
CA SER A 101 0.47 -0.25 1.75
C SER A 101 -0.23 0.94 2.41
N ASN A 102 0.03 1.11 3.70
CA ASN A 102 -0.12 2.37 4.41
C ASN A 102 1.28 2.92 4.69
N PRO A 103 1.95 3.53 3.71
CA PRO A 103 3.30 4.01 3.87
C PRO A 103 3.34 5.29 4.69
N PRO A 104 4.48 5.71 5.23
CA PRO A 104 4.67 7.09 5.66
C PRO A 104 4.27 8.05 4.54
N TYR A 105 3.39 9.02 4.84
CA TYR A 105 2.90 10.01 3.87
C TYR A 105 2.74 11.42 4.45
N VAL A 106 3.25 11.68 5.66
CA VAL A 106 3.15 13.02 6.26
C VAL A 106 4.26 13.91 5.70
N PRO A 107 3.94 15.08 5.08
CA PRO A 107 4.95 16.04 4.66
C PRO A 107 5.82 16.48 5.84
N ALA A 108 7.13 16.49 5.65
CA ALA A 108 8.12 16.76 6.67
C ALA A 108 8.87 18.08 6.40
N PRO A 109 9.52 18.68 7.42
CA PRO A 109 10.38 19.86 7.21
C PRO A 109 11.57 19.55 6.30
N GLU A 110 12.12 18.33 6.39
CA GLU A 110 13.30 17.89 5.63
C GLU A 110 12.90 17.04 4.42
N ALA A 111 13.67 17.14 3.33
CA ALA A 111 13.51 16.31 2.14
C ALA A 111 13.93 14.86 2.40
N GLU A 112 14.94 14.67 3.27
CA GLU A 112 15.47 13.35 3.57
C GLU A 112 14.55 12.56 4.50
N LEU A 113 14.41 11.27 4.19
CA LEU A 113 13.68 10.35 5.07
C LEU A 113 14.45 10.11 6.38
N PRO A 114 13.75 10.09 7.54
CA PRO A 114 14.39 9.84 8.82
C PRO A 114 15.03 8.45 8.85
N ARG A 115 16.31 8.36 9.14
CA ARG A 115 17.03 7.08 9.23
C ARG A 115 16.73 6.32 10.53
N ARG A 116 16.32 7.01 11.60
CA ARG A 116 16.06 6.46 12.95
C ARG A 116 14.89 7.17 13.63
N GLY A 117 14.40 6.60 14.70
CA GLY A 117 13.35 7.18 15.56
C GLY A 117 11.92 6.94 15.04
N ALA A 118 10.97 7.46 15.82
CA ALA A 118 9.54 7.26 15.55
C ALA A 118 9.06 7.97 14.27
N ARG A 119 9.67 9.12 13.92
CA ARG A 119 9.35 9.90 12.72
C ARG A 119 9.40 9.08 11.41
N ARG A 120 10.19 8.00 11.35
CA ARG A 120 10.21 7.06 10.21
C ARG A 120 8.85 6.44 9.91
N ALA A 121 7.97 6.39 10.88
CA ALA A 121 6.66 5.78 10.73
C ALA A 121 5.64 6.69 10.03
N TRP A 122 5.97 7.99 9.82
CA TRP A 122 5.05 8.95 9.21
C TRP A 122 5.68 10.01 8.31
N ASP A 123 6.92 10.48 8.57
CA ASP A 123 7.58 11.50 7.74
C ASP A 123 8.02 10.93 6.40
N ALA A 124 7.66 11.63 5.30
CA ALA A 124 7.87 11.16 3.94
C ALA A 124 8.36 12.25 2.97
N GLY A 125 9.30 13.08 3.42
CA GLY A 125 9.87 14.16 2.62
C GLY A 125 8.98 15.41 2.58
N LEU A 126 9.34 16.38 1.78
CA LEU A 126 8.74 17.72 1.77
C LEU A 126 7.24 17.73 1.44
N ASP A 127 6.80 16.83 0.57
CA ASP A 127 5.44 16.72 0.05
C ASP A 127 4.70 15.44 0.52
N GLY A 128 5.35 14.63 1.37
CA GLY A 128 4.78 13.37 1.85
C GLY A 128 4.84 12.23 0.83
N ARG A 129 5.52 12.39 -0.30
CA ARG A 129 5.44 11.46 -1.42
C ARG A 129 6.63 10.52 -1.59
N ALA A 130 7.68 10.70 -0.82
CA ALA A 130 8.94 9.97 -1.00
C ALA A 130 8.79 8.44 -1.10
N LEU A 131 7.83 7.83 -0.39
CA LEU A 131 7.54 6.41 -0.48
C LEU A 131 6.37 6.10 -1.44
N LEU A 132 5.37 6.95 -1.51
CA LEU A 132 4.23 6.79 -2.42
C LEU A 132 4.71 6.70 -3.88
N ASP A 133 5.55 7.64 -4.33
CA ASP A 133 6.05 7.68 -5.70
C ASP A 133 6.88 6.43 -6.02
N ARG A 134 7.72 5.98 -5.08
CA ARG A 134 8.51 4.74 -5.24
C ARG A 134 7.62 3.50 -5.34
N ILE A 135 6.56 3.44 -4.55
CA ILE A 135 5.60 2.32 -4.58
C ILE A 135 4.83 2.34 -5.90
N CYS A 136 4.30 3.50 -6.32
CA CYS A 136 3.58 3.63 -7.58
C CYS A 136 4.43 3.21 -8.79
N ALA A 137 5.70 3.61 -8.83
CA ALA A 137 6.63 3.28 -9.92
C ALA A 137 6.97 1.78 -9.98
N GLN A 138 7.04 1.09 -8.85
CA GLN A 138 7.51 -0.30 -8.79
C GLN A 138 6.37 -1.33 -8.75
N ALA A 139 5.20 -0.97 -8.22
CA ALA A 139 4.07 -1.89 -8.05
C ALA A 139 3.66 -2.63 -9.34
N PRO A 140 3.62 -1.99 -10.53
CA PRO A 140 3.20 -2.67 -11.76
C PRO A 140 4.03 -3.92 -12.08
N ALA A 141 5.36 -3.86 -11.89
CA ALA A 141 6.27 -4.98 -12.14
C ALA A 141 6.08 -6.16 -11.17
N HIS A 142 5.49 -5.89 -10.00
CA HIS A 142 5.25 -6.87 -8.94
C HIS A 142 3.81 -7.36 -8.85
N LEU A 143 2.93 -6.93 -9.77
CA LEU A 143 1.57 -7.46 -9.88
C LEU A 143 1.50 -8.65 -10.83
N ARG A 144 0.66 -9.62 -10.50
CA ARG A 144 0.18 -10.64 -11.44
C ARG A 144 -0.86 -10.02 -12.37
N PRO A 145 -1.11 -10.60 -13.56
CA PRO A 145 -2.24 -10.19 -14.39
C PRO A 145 -3.56 -10.19 -13.61
N GLY A 146 -4.31 -9.09 -13.68
CA GLY A 146 -5.53 -8.88 -12.91
C GLY A 146 -5.31 -8.54 -11.43
N GLY A 147 -4.06 -8.53 -10.96
CA GLY A 147 -3.71 -8.17 -9.59
C GLY A 147 -3.93 -6.69 -9.28
N VAL A 148 -3.99 -6.35 -7.99
CA VAL A 148 -4.31 -4.99 -7.54
C VAL A 148 -3.24 -4.44 -6.59
N VAL A 149 -2.99 -3.15 -6.65
CA VAL A 149 -2.32 -2.38 -5.61
C VAL A 149 -3.34 -1.47 -4.92
N LEU A 150 -3.32 -1.42 -3.60
CA LEU A 150 -4.14 -0.54 -2.77
C LEU A 150 -3.22 0.31 -1.90
N LEU A 151 -3.35 1.62 -2.01
CA LEU A 151 -2.56 2.60 -1.25
C LEU A 151 -3.51 3.50 -0.47
N VAL A 152 -3.18 3.78 0.78
CA VAL A 152 -3.87 4.81 1.55
C VAL A 152 -2.94 5.99 1.81
N HIS A 153 -3.46 7.20 1.65
CA HIS A 153 -2.76 8.44 2.00
C HIS A 153 -3.72 9.61 2.15
N SER A 154 -3.24 10.72 2.70
CA SER A 154 -3.99 11.97 2.77
C SER A 154 -4.04 12.66 1.40
N SER A 155 -5.14 13.36 1.12
CA SER A 155 -5.30 14.25 -0.04
C SER A 155 -4.23 15.36 -0.10
N VAL A 156 -3.64 15.73 1.02
CA VAL A 156 -2.51 16.68 1.12
C VAL A 156 -1.31 16.23 0.27
N CYS A 157 -1.16 14.91 0.06
CA CYS A 157 -0.10 14.36 -0.80
C CYS A 157 -0.44 14.36 -2.29
N GLY A 158 -1.58 14.90 -2.72
CA GLY A 158 -1.98 14.95 -4.13
C GLY A 158 -2.50 13.61 -4.65
N THR A 159 -3.81 13.41 -4.56
CA THR A 159 -4.49 12.16 -4.99
C THR A 159 -4.31 11.91 -6.49
N GLU A 160 -4.49 12.95 -7.31
CA GLU A 160 -4.36 12.84 -8.77
C GLU A 160 -2.97 12.36 -9.20
N ARG A 161 -1.92 12.87 -8.57
CA ARG A 161 -0.55 12.40 -8.85
C ARG A 161 -0.36 10.91 -8.59
N THR A 162 -1.03 10.35 -7.57
CA THR A 162 -0.99 8.90 -7.31
C THR A 162 -1.71 8.13 -8.41
N LEU A 163 -2.87 8.62 -8.86
CA LEU A 163 -3.62 8.04 -9.98
C LEU A 163 -2.82 8.10 -11.29
N GLU A 164 -2.22 9.24 -11.60
CA GLU A 164 -1.39 9.45 -12.80
C GLU A 164 -0.19 8.50 -12.84
N LEU A 165 0.54 8.38 -11.73
CA LEU A 165 1.70 7.47 -11.65
C LEU A 165 1.32 6.00 -11.85
N LEU A 166 0.21 5.57 -11.26
CA LEU A 166 -0.27 4.20 -11.45
C LEU A 166 -0.74 3.97 -12.89
N ARG A 167 -1.44 4.94 -13.50
CA ARG A 167 -1.85 4.88 -14.92
C ARG A 167 -0.65 4.88 -15.86
N ALA A 168 0.35 5.72 -15.61
CA ALA A 168 1.60 5.73 -16.37
C ALA A 168 2.34 4.38 -16.28
N GLY A 169 2.19 3.66 -15.17
CA GLY A 169 2.66 2.28 -14.98
C GLY A 169 1.81 1.20 -15.67
N GLY A 170 0.77 1.58 -16.44
CA GLY A 170 -0.11 0.66 -17.16
C GLY A 170 -1.22 0.04 -16.30
N LEU A 171 -1.54 0.61 -15.15
CA LEU A 171 -2.64 0.16 -14.31
C LEU A 171 -3.91 1.00 -14.55
N GLU A 172 -5.07 0.37 -14.45
CA GLU A 172 -6.33 1.09 -14.28
C GLU A 172 -6.39 1.62 -12.84
N ALA A 173 -6.45 2.95 -12.66
CA ALA A 173 -6.38 3.56 -11.35
C ALA A 173 -7.59 4.43 -11.02
N GLU A 174 -8.12 4.24 -9.80
CA GLU A 174 -9.27 4.97 -9.27
C GLU A 174 -9.19 5.08 -7.75
N VAL A 175 -9.97 6.02 -7.18
CA VAL A 175 -10.20 6.11 -5.73
C VAL A 175 -11.39 5.22 -5.38
N VAL A 176 -11.16 4.23 -4.54
CA VAL A 176 -12.19 3.24 -4.13
C VAL A 176 -12.81 3.54 -2.76
N ALA A 177 -12.15 4.33 -1.92
CA ALA A 177 -12.72 4.77 -0.65
C ALA A 177 -12.20 6.15 -0.27
N ARG A 178 -13.02 6.92 0.44
CA ARG A 178 -12.69 8.25 0.97
C ARG A 178 -13.24 8.39 2.39
N HIS A 179 -12.46 9.06 3.22
CA HIS A 179 -12.92 9.50 4.53
C HIS A 179 -12.52 10.95 4.73
N ARG A 180 -13.48 11.86 4.80
CA ARG A 180 -13.27 13.28 5.07
C ARG A 180 -13.35 13.55 6.56
N GLY A 181 -12.44 14.32 7.09
CA GLY A 181 -12.41 14.69 8.49
C GLY A 181 -11.41 15.81 8.78
N PRO A 182 -11.28 16.19 10.06
CA PRO A 182 -10.29 17.18 10.45
C PRO A 182 -8.88 16.67 10.19
N LEU A 183 -7.96 17.60 9.93
CA LEU A 183 -6.54 17.27 9.79
C LEU A 183 -6.05 16.41 10.96
N GLY A 184 -5.34 15.34 10.66
CA GLY A 184 -4.69 14.52 11.66
C GLY A 184 -3.70 15.32 12.51
N PRO A 185 -3.38 14.87 13.74
CA PRO A 185 -2.53 15.65 14.66
C PRO A 185 -1.21 16.08 14.03
N LEU A 186 -0.53 15.20 13.29
CA LEU A 186 0.76 15.49 12.66
C LEU A 186 0.66 16.55 11.54
N LEU A 187 -0.46 16.62 10.82
CA LEU A 187 -0.70 17.65 9.81
C LEU A 187 -1.10 18.97 10.46
N ARG A 188 -1.90 18.93 11.54
CA ARG A 188 -2.27 20.14 12.30
C ARG A 188 -1.07 20.89 12.84
N ASP A 189 -0.09 20.15 13.37
CA ASP A 189 1.14 20.72 13.91
C ASP A 189 2.03 21.37 12.82
N ARG A 190 1.70 21.16 11.53
CA ARG A 190 2.48 21.61 10.36
C ARG A 190 1.70 22.51 9.41
N VAL A 191 0.51 22.98 9.78
CA VAL A 191 -0.42 23.72 8.91
C VAL A 191 0.27 24.90 8.21
N GLU A 192 0.98 25.75 8.95
CA GLU A 192 1.66 26.91 8.38
C GLU A 192 2.68 26.53 7.29
N ALA A 193 3.46 25.48 7.53
CA ALA A 193 4.41 24.98 6.56
C ALA A 193 3.75 24.34 5.34
N LEU A 194 2.61 23.67 5.52
CA LEU A 194 1.82 23.08 4.44
C LEU A 194 1.17 24.15 3.57
N GLU A 195 0.60 25.20 4.19
CA GLU A 195 0.03 26.36 3.49
C GLU A 195 1.12 27.13 2.72
N ALA A 196 2.29 27.37 3.34
CA ALA A 196 3.41 28.05 2.70
C ALA A 196 3.96 27.30 1.47
N ARG A 197 3.85 25.98 1.46
CA ARG A 197 4.27 25.10 0.33
C ARG A 197 3.16 24.86 -0.69
N GLY A 198 1.97 25.40 -0.50
CA GLY A 198 0.82 25.15 -1.37
C GLY A 198 0.27 23.71 -1.31
N LEU A 199 0.65 22.92 -0.31
CA LEU A 199 0.13 21.57 -0.07
C LEU A 199 -1.25 21.59 0.60
N LEU A 200 -1.58 22.68 1.26
CA LEU A 200 -2.86 22.91 1.91
C LEU A 200 -3.33 24.32 1.57
N GLU A 201 -4.60 24.46 1.19
CA GLU A 201 -5.22 25.78 0.99
C GLU A 201 -5.27 26.55 2.32
N ARG A 202 -5.01 27.85 2.26
CA ARG A 202 -5.04 28.72 3.45
C ARG A 202 -6.37 28.64 4.15
N GLY A 203 -6.34 28.41 5.46
CA GLY A 203 -7.54 28.30 6.30
C GLY A 203 -8.21 26.94 6.24
N ARG A 204 -7.83 26.03 5.37
CA ARG A 204 -8.36 24.67 5.35
C ARG A 204 -7.89 23.89 6.58
N ARG A 205 -8.80 23.21 7.27
CA ARG A 205 -8.52 22.41 8.49
C ARG A 205 -9.04 20.99 8.39
N GLU A 206 -9.36 20.56 7.17
CA GLU A 206 -9.86 19.23 6.84
C GLU A 206 -8.97 18.57 5.79
N GLU A 207 -8.90 17.27 5.84
CA GLU A 207 -8.28 16.42 4.84
C GLU A 207 -9.25 15.31 4.38
N GLU A 208 -8.98 14.74 3.24
CA GLU A 208 -9.54 13.45 2.87
C GLU A 208 -8.43 12.40 2.97
N VAL A 209 -8.70 11.32 3.70
CA VAL A 209 -7.91 10.09 3.60
C VAL A 209 -8.52 9.26 2.49
N VAL A 210 -7.73 8.90 1.50
CA VAL A 210 -8.19 8.18 0.31
C VAL A 210 -7.53 6.81 0.21
N VAL A 211 -8.29 5.82 -0.29
CA VAL A 211 -7.73 4.55 -0.74
C VAL A 211 -7.74 4.57 -2.27
N VAL A 212 -6.56 4.52 -2.85
CA VAL A 212 -6.36 4.44 -4.31
C VAL A 212 -6.11 2.99 -4.68
N ARG A 213 -6.83 2.50 -5.69
CA ARG A 213 -6.62 1.20 -6.31
C ARG A 213 -5.98 1.35 -7.68
N GLY A 214 -4.92 0.59 -7.95
CA GLY A 214 -4.42 0.33 -9.29
C GLY A 214 -4.61 -1.14 -9.64
N ARG A 215 -5.21 -1.47 -10.77
CA ARG A 215 -5.45 -2.83 -11.26
C ARG A 215 -4.62 -3.11 -12.50
N ALA A 216 -3.85 -4.21 -12.47
CA ALA A 216 -3.15 -4.68 -13.65
C ALA A 216 -4.12 -5.29 -14.67
N PRO A 217 -3.89 -5.10 -15.98
CA PRO A 217 -4.68 -5.76 -17.00
C PRO A 217 -4.74 -7.27 -16.79
N ALA A 218 -5.92 -7.87 -17.02
CA ALA A 218 -6.04 -9.31 -17.07
C ALA A 218 -5.26 -9.87 -18.29
N ARG A 219 -4.76 -11.10 -18.19
CA ARG A 219 -4.24 -11.76 -19.41
C ARG A 219 -5.39 -11.89 -20.41
N THR A 220 -5.35 -11.14 -21.48
CA THR A 220 -6.17 -11.45 -22.65
C THR A 220 -5.79 -12.86 -23.10
N GLY A 221 -6.75 -13.80 -23.04
CA GLY A 221 -6.53 -15.16 -23.51
C GLY A 221 -5.99 -15.07 -24.94
N ARG A 222 -4.86 -15.71 -25.23
CA ARG A 222 -4.47 -15.96 -26.62
C ARG A 222 -5.68 -16.58 -27.29
N ALA A 223 -6.26 -15.88 -28.26
CA ALA A 223 -7.23 -16.47 -29.18
C ALA A 223 -6.60 -17.78 -29.67
N ARG A 224 -7.27 -18.90 -29.40
CA ARG A 224 -6.93 -20.19 -29.97
C ARG A 224 -6.94 -20.00 -31.46
N ALA A 225 -5.79 -20.10 -32.12
CA ALA A 225 -5.73 -20.13 -33.56
C ALA A 225 -6.70 -21.22 -34.03
N PRO A 226 -7.55 -20.97 -35.03
CA PRO A 226 -8.41 -22.01 -35.58
C PRO A 226 -7.51 -23.11 -36.13
N ASN A 227 -7.72 -24.34 -35.65
CA ASN A 227 -7.08 -25.54 -36.18
C ASN A 227 -7.22 -25.53 -37.69
N GLY A 228 -6.09 -25.43 -38.40
CA GLY A 228 -6.03 -25.57 -39.86
C GLY A 228 -6.65 -26.88 -40.25
N ALA A 229 -7.55 -26.80 -41.20
CA ALA A 229 -8.16 -27.94 -41.87
C ALA A 229 -7.08 -28.82 -42.48
N ALA A 230 -7.15 -30.13 -42.17
CA ALA A 230 -6.31 -31.13 -42.80
C ALA A 230 -6.60 -31.16 -44.33
N PRO A 231 -5.59 -31.29 -45.20
CA PRO A 231 -5.85 -31.47 -46.62
C PRO A 231 -6.39 -32.90 -46.83
N ALA A 232 -7.50 -32.98 -47.57
CA ALA A 232 -8.05 -34.23 -48.05
C ALA A 232 -7.06 -34.90 -49.03
N ALA A 233 -6.71 -36.15 -48.75
CA ALA A 233 -5.96 -37.01 -49.67
C ALA A 233 -6.85 -37.44 -50.81
N ARG A 234 -6.33 -37.34 -52.01
CA ARG A 234 -6.75 -38.11 -53.20
C ARG A 234 -5.71 -39.14 -53.51
#